data_da809dc4a61aa46f130dd36d526f8e07
#
_entry.id   da809dc4a61aa46f130dd36d526f8e07
#
_cell.length_a   1.000
_cell.length_b   1.000
_cell.length_c   1.000
_cell.angle_alpha   90.00
_cell.angle_beta   90.00
_cell.angle_gamma   90.00
#
_symmetry.space_group_name_H-M   'P 1'
#
loop_
_entity.id
_entity.type
_entity.pdbx_description
1 polymer ?
#
loop_
_entity_poly.entity_id
_entity_poly.type
_entity_poly.pdbx_seq_one_letter_code
_entity_poly.pdbx_strand_id
1 'polypeptide(L)'
;MNKTGIIYGVNGPVIYLKGDPGFKISEMVYVGPEKLVGEVIGLKKGMTTVQVFEETTGLKPGDTVMGTGDAISVLLGPGIIHNIFDGIQRPLEEIAKSSGKYISRGVSVDSLDTAKKWDVHVTVKVGDMVSAGTIIAETQETASILHKSMVPPTIGEAEVIKVVPDGAYTILDPIVTVRLSDGSERDIALAQKWPIRVPRPTYKRFPASVPLVTGQRILDTLFPIAKGGTAAIPGGFGTGKTMTQHQIAKWSDADIIIYIGCGERGNEMTQVLEDFSKLIDPKSGNLMMDRTTLIANTSNMPVAAREASIYTGVTLAEYYRDMGYDVAIMADSTSRWAEALRELSGRLEEMPAEEGFPAYLASKLSAFYERAGMMQNLNGTEGSVSIIGAVSPQGGDFSEPVTQNTKRFVRCFWGLDKSLAYARHFPAIHWLTSYSEYLEDLTPWYRDNVSAKFVSDRNQLMAILNQESSLMEIVKLIGSDVLPDDQKLTLEIARVIRLGFLQQNAFHAEDTCVPMSKQFNMMEIILYLYEKCRSLVNQGMPVSVLKEDNIFERVIAIKYDVPNNKPEMFDQYKADIDRFYDNVLERNG
;
A
#
# COMPACT_ATOMS: atom_id res chain seq x y z
N MET A 1 -20.64 28.27 -22.37
CA MET A 1 -21.97 28.25 -21.71
C MET A 1 -21.96 27.08 -20.75
N ASN A 2 -22.24 27.33 -19.47
CA ASN A 2 -22.34 26.22 -18.50
C ASN A 2 -23.54 25.36 -18.89
N LYS A 3 -23.28 24.09 -19.13
CA LYS A 3 -24.33 23.10 -19.44
C LYS A 3 -25.16 22.85 -18.19
N THR A 4 -26.48 22.79 -18.33
CA THR A 4 -27.40 22.62 -17.21
C THR A 4 -28.35 21.47 -17.50
N GLY A 5 -28.57 20.60 -16.51
CA GLY A 5 -29.57 19.55 -16.52
C GLY A 5 -30.59 19.75 -15.40
N ILE A 6 -31.70 19.03 -15.44
CA ILE A 6 -32.73 19.07 -14.40
C ILE A 6 -32.93 17.65 -13.86
N ILE A 7 -32.96 17.54 -12.54
CA ILE A 7 -33.16 16.26 -11.83
C ILE A 7 -34.58 15.75 -12.18
N TYR A 8 -34.63 14.53 -12.69
CA TYR A 8 -35.86 13.78 -12.92
C TYR A 8 -36.20 12.84 -11.77
N GLY A 9 -35.17 12.22 -11.18
CA GLY A 9 -35.33 11.29 -10.06
C GLY A 9 -34.08 11.17 -9.21
N VAL A 10 -34.26 10.79 -7.95
CA VAL A 10 -33.19 10.57 -6.96
C VAL A 10 -33.33 9.17 -6.40
N ASN A 11 -32.26 8.38 -6.42
CA ASN A 11 -32.19 7.03 -5.86
C ASN A 11 -30.89 6.87 -5.01
N GLY A 12 -30.96 7.30 -3.75
CA GLY A 12 -29.78 7.35 -2.89
C GLY A 12 -28.70 8.26 -3.49
N PRO A 13 -27.45 7.78 -3.63
CA PRO A 13 -26.36 8.58 -4.19
C PRO A 13 -26.45 8.77 -5.72
N VAL A 14 -27.42 8.16 -6.39
CA VAL A 14 -27.59 8.23 -7.84
C VAL A 14 -28.76 9.14 -8.18
N ILE A 15 -28.54 10.08 -9.11
CA ILE A 15 -29.57 10.93 -9.66
C ILE A 15 -29.70 10.74 -11.17
N TYR A 16 -30.92 10.93 -11.66
CA TYR A 16 -31.26 10.81 -13.07
C TYR A 16 -31.68 12.17 -13.59
N LEU A 17 -31.15 12.55 -14.78
CA LEU A 17 -31.54 13.75 -15.50
C LEU A 17 -32.23 13.32 -16.77
N LYS A 18 -33.38 13.93 -17.08
CA LYS A 18 -34.10 13.68 -18.32
C LYS A 18 -33.53 14.55 -19.44
N GLY A 19 -33.31 13.94 -20.61
CA GLY A 19 -32.71 14.59 -21.77
C GLY A 19 -31.21 14.44 -21.85
N ASP A 20 -30.59 15.14 -22.80
CA ASP A 20 -29.14 15.25 -22.98
C ASP A 20 -28.71 16.69 -22.72
N PRO A 21 -28.22 16.99 -21.51
CA PRO A 21 -27.70 18.31 -21.21
C PRO A 21 -26.32 18.56 -21.85
N GLY A 22 -25.78 17.61 -22.61
CA GLY A 22 -24.50 17.67 -23.29
C GLY A 22 -23.30 17.47 -22.37
N PHE A 23 -23.50 16.80 -21.23
CA PHE A 23 -22.41 16.39 -20.35
C PHE A 23 -21.57 15.27 -20.97
N LYS A 24 -20.36 15.10 -20.47
CA LYS A 24 -19.45 14.01 -20.84
C LYS A 24 -19.41 12.95 -19.74
N ILE A 25 -19.09 11.71 -20.09
CA ILE A 25 -18.77 10.68 -19.10
C ILE A 25 -17.59 11.13 -18.23
N SER A 26 -17.68 10.87 -16.94
CA SER A 26 -16.74 11.30 -15.89
C SER A 26 -16.66 12.81 -15.69
N GLU A 27 -17.55 13.59 -16.29
CA GLU A 27 -17.62 15.04 -16.05
C GLU A 27 -18.06 15.31 -14.60
N MET A 28 -17.32 16.19 -13.91
CA MET A 28 -17.70 16.71 -12.61
C MET A 28 -18.87 17.67 -12.75
N VAL A 29 -19.86 17.53 -11.90
CA VAL A 29 -21.06 18.37 -11.90
C VAL A 29 -21.37 18.86 -10.49
N TYR A 30 -22.05 20.00 -10.40
CA TYR A 30 -22.62 20.53 -9.16
C TYR A 30 -24.12 20.29 -9.14
N VAL A 31 -24.61 19.63 -8.10
CA VAL A 31 -25.97 19.12 -7.98
C VAL A 31 -26.77 19.90 -6.95
N GLY A 32 -27.92 20.43 -7.38
CA GLY A 32 -28.87 21.11 -6.52
C GLY A 32 -28.42 22.49 -6.02
N PRO A 33 -29.23 23.10 -5.14
CA PRO A 33 -28.98 24.45 -4.64
C PRO A 33 -27.73 24.53 -3.74
N GLU A 34 -27.37 23.44 -3.07
CA GLU A 34 -26.19 23.32 -2.21
C GLU A 34 -24.90 23.02 -2.99
N LYS A 35 -24.99 22.81 -4.31
CA LYS A 35 -23.87 22.52 -5.20
C LYS A 35 -23.09 21.28 -4.78
N LEU A 36 -23.79 20.21 -4.44
CA LEU A 36 -23.16 18.94 -4.08
C LEU A 36 -22.29 18.43 -5.24
N VAL A 37 -21.11 17.92 -4.93
CA VAL A 37 -20.19 17.39 -5.95
C VAL A 37 -20.70 16.06 -6.48
N GLY A 38 -20.78 15.92 -7.80
CA GLY A 38 -21.18 14.69 -8.49
C GLY A 38 -20.36 14.42 -9.73
N GLU A 39 -20.49 13.21 -10.26
CA GLU A 39 -19.82 12.73 -11.48
C GLU A 39 -20.85 12.08 -12.41
N VAL A 40 -20.77 12.39 -13.69
CA VAL A 40 -21.56 11.72 -14.71
C VAL A 40 -21.04 10.32 -14.96
N ILE A 41 -21.83 9.30 -14.62
CA ILE A 41 -21.44 7.90 -14.73
C ILE A 41 -22.13 7.14 -15.87
N GLY A 42 -23.16 7.70 -16.45
CA GLY A 42 -23.89 7.05 -17.54
C GLY A 42 -24.61 8.03 -18.44
N LEU A 43 -24.52 7.79 -19.75
CA LEU A 43 -25.25 8.49 -20.79
C LEU A 43 -26.01 7.47 -21.61
N LYS A 44 -27.32 7.45 -21.47
CA LYS A 44 -28.23 6.64 -22.29
C LYS A 44 -29.14 7.57 -23.07
N LYS A 45 -29.73 7.10 -24.20
CA LYS A 45 -30.63 7.92 -25.01
C LYS A 45 -31.76 8.48 -24.15
N GLY A 46 -31.76 9.82 -23.98
CA GLY A 46 -32.77 10.53 -23.21
C GLY A 46 -32.60 10.51 -21.68
N MET A 47 -31.50 9.97 -21.17
CA MET A 47 -31.24 9.89 -19.73
C MET A 47 -29.75 10.05 -19.42
N THR A 48 -29.41 10.96 -18.51
CA THR A 48 -28.08 11.11 -17.94
C THR A 48 -28.09 10.65 -16.48
N THR A 49 -27.13 9.83 -16.09
CA THR A 49 -27.00 9.30 -14.74
C THR A 49 -25.79 9.94 -14.07
N VAL A 50 -25.99 10.46 -12.86
CA VAL A 50 -24.94 11.12 -12.05
C VAL A 50 -24.86 10.44 -10.69
N GLN A 51 -23.65 10.13 -10.24
CA GLN A 51 -23.42 9.77 -8.84
C GLN A 51 -23.00 11.00 -8.04
N VAL A 52 -23.50 11.13 -6.81
CA VAL A 52 -23.22 12.26 -5.94
C VAL A 52 -22.30 11.79 -4.80
N PHE A 53 -21.23 12.53 -4.55
CA PHE A 53 -20.22 12.18 -3.53
C PHE A 53 -20.60 12.61 -2.12
N GLU A 54 -21.74 13.26 -1.97
CA GLU A 54 -22.27 13.73 -0.70
C GLU A 54 -23.68 13.15 -0.47
N GLU A 55 -24.21 13.37 0.72
CA GLU A 55 -25.56 12.92 1.05
C GLU A 55 -26.62 13.68 0.23
N THR A 56 -27.50 12.95 -0.42
CA THR A 56 -28.51 13.48 -1.35
C THR A 56 -29.84 13.86 -0.68
N THR A 57 -29.96 13.71 0.64
CA THR A 57 -31.16 14.08 1.40
C THR A 57 -31.55 15.54 1.12
N GLY A 58 -32.81 15.77 0.71
CA GLY A 58 -33.32 17.10 0.36
C GLY A 58 -33.23 17.47 -1.11
N LEU A 59 -32.49 16.74 -1.94
CA LEU A 59 -32.58 16.88 -3.39
C LEU A 59 -33.95 16.38 -3.89
N LYS A 60 -34.48 17.07 -4.87
CA LYS A 60 -35.82 16.75 -5.43
C LYS A 60 -35.82 16.90 -6.95
N PRO A 61 -36.77 16.23 -7.63
CA PRO A 61 -37.05 16.49 -9.03
C PRO A 61 -37.30 17.98 -9.26
N GLY A 62 -36.70 18.53 -10.31
CA GLY A 62 -36.76 19.95 -10.64
C GLY A 62 -35.53 20.76 -10.21
N ASP A 63 -34.70 20.23 -9.32
CA ASP A 63 -33.43 20.88 -8.97
C ASP A 63 -32.44 20.83 -10.15
N THR A 64 -31.57 21.83 -10.23
CA THR A 64 -30.61 22.00 -11.32
C THR A 64 -29.30 21.27 -11.07
N VAL A 65 -28.69 20.77 -12.15
CA VAL A 65 -27.35 20.22 -12.19
C VAL A 65 -26.53 21.01 -13.18
N MET A 66 -25.35 21.49 -12.74
CA MET A 66 -24.45 22.31 -13.56
C MET A 66 -23.18 21.52 -13.89
N GLY A 67 -22.86 21.42 -15.19
CA GLY A 67 -21.60 20.82 -15.66
C GLY A 67 -20.43 21.77 -15.49
N THR A 68 -19.27 21.21 -15.16
CA THR A 68 -18.01 21.97 -15.09
C THR A 68 -17.23 21.93 -16.41
N GLY A 69 -17.52 20.95 -17.28
CA GLY A 69 -16.76 20.67 -18.49
C GLY A 69 -15.52 19.80 -18.28
N ASP A 70 -15.07 19.65 -17.04
CA ASP A 70 -13.87 18.90 -16.64
C ASP A 70 -14.24 17.61 -15.92
N ALA A 71 -13.39 16.58 -16.04
CA ALA A 71 -13.53 15.34 -15.28
C ALA A 71 -13.24 15.58 -13.78
N ILE A 72 -13.76 14.68 -12.92
CA ILE A 72 -13.41 14.70 -11.51
C ILE A 72 -11.89 14.56 -11.36
N SER A 73 -11.27 15.53 -10.72
CA SER A 73 -9.81 15.68 -10.69
C SER A 73 -9.33 16.02 -9.28
N VAL A 74 -8.09 15.67 -9.02
CA VAL A 74 -7.35 16.13 -7.83
C VAL A 74 -6.43 17.29 -8.18
N LEU A 75 -6.15 18.13 -7.21
CA LEU A 75 -5.14 19.17 -7.29
C LEU A 75 -3.81 18.61 -6.79
N LEU A 76 -2.81 18.58 -7.65
CA LEU A 76 -1.48 18.03 -7.41
C LEU A 76 -0.48 19.17 -7.23
N GLY A 77 0.09 19.32 -6.06
CA GLY A 77 1.03 20.39 -5.73
C GLY A 77 1.59 20.20 -4.31
N PRO A 78 2.46 21.11 -3.85
CA PRO A 78 2.97 21.06 -2.49
C PRO A 78 1.85 21.28 -1.47
N GLY A 79 1.87 20.53 -0.36
CA GLY A 79 0.85 20.54 0.70
C GLY A 79 -0.03 19.28 0.71
N ILE A 80 0.27 18.28 -0.13
CA ILE A 80 -0.39 16.97 -0.09
C ILE A 80 0.13 16.14 1.08
N ILE A 81 1.46 16.08 1.25
CA ILE A 81 2.07 15.34 2.35
C ILE A 81 1.75 16.02 3.69
N HIS A 82 1.64 15.22 4.75
CA HIS A 82 1.23 15.64 6.09
C HIS A 82 -0.26 16.04 6.20
N ASN A 83 -1.05 15.77 5.16
CA ASN A 83 -2.47 16.14 5.14
C ASN A 83 -3.38 14.91 5.23
N ILE A 84 -4.64 15.15 5.60
CA ILE A 84 -5.68 14.14 5.72
C ILE A 84 -6.85 14.59 4.85
N PHE A 85 -7.15 13.81 3.83
CA PHE A 85 -8.21 14.08 2.88
C PHE A 85 -9.38 13.11 3.02
N ASP A 86 -10.53 13.52 2.56
CA ASP A 86 -11.64 12.61 2.27
C ASP A 86 -11.47 11.94 0.89
N GLY A 87 -12.47 11.15 0.47
CA GLY A 87 -12.41 10.39 -0.79
C GLY A 87 -12.30 11.22 -2.07
N ILE A 88 -12.57 12.51 -2.04
CA ILE A 88 -12.49 13.44 -3.17
C ILE A 88 -11.49 14.59 -2.94
N GLN A 89 -10.50 14.35 -2.10
CA GLN A 89 -9.43 15.29 -1.77
C GLN A 89 -9.88 16.58 -1.07
N ARG A 90 -10.91 16.53 -0.21
CA ARG A 90 -11.21 17.66 0.68
C ARG A 90 -10.43 17.49 2.00
N PRO A 91 -9.66 18.50 2.45
CA PRO A 91 -8.90 18.41 3.71
C PRO A 91 -9.86 18.34 4.90
N LEU A 92 -9.77 17.27 5.70
CA LEU A 92 -10.68 17.06 6.82
C LEU A 92 -10.50 18.07 7.94
N GLU A 93 -9.29 18.59 8.16
CA GLU A 93 -9.04 19.65 9.14
C GLU A 93 -9.72 20.96 8.76
N GLU A 94 -9.70 21.34 7.49
CA GLU A 94 -10.37 22.55 7.00
C GLU A 94 -11.90 22.40 7.04
N ILE A 95 -12.41 21.22 6.73
CA ILE A 95 -13.83 20.90 6.90
C ILE A 95 -14.23 21.04 8.39
N ALA A 96 -13.42 20.50 9.31
CA ALA A 96 -13.69 20.58 10.74
C ALA A 96 -13.68 22.03 11.26
N LYS A 97 -12.80 22.89 10.74
CA LYS A 97 -12.79 24.33 11.07
C LYS A 97 -14.03 25.05 10.57
N SER A 98 -14.54 24.71 9.39
CA SER A 98 -15.69 25.36 8.75
C SER A 98 -17.05 24.84 9.24
N SER A 99 -17.18 23.53 9.50
CA SER A 99 -18.45 22.86 9.79
C SER A 99 -18.53 22.24 11.20
N GLY A 100 -17.44 22.29 11.99
CA GLY A 100 -17.39 21.67 13.31
C GLY A 100 -17.23 20.15 13.23
N LYS A 101 -17.86 19.43 14.18
CA LYS A 101 -17.69 17.96 14.31
C LYS A 101 -18.35 17.13 13.21
N TYR A 102 -19.22 17.70 12.41
CA TYR A 102 -19.97 17.01 11.35
C TYR A 102 -19.66 17.66 10.01
N ILE A 103 -19.48 16.82 8.99
CA ILE A 103 -19.33 17.30 7.60
C ILE A 103 -20.70 17.79 7.12
N SER A 104 -20.84 19.11 6.98
CA SER A 104 -22.05 19.70 6.40
C SER A 104 -22.05 19.49 4.88
N ARG A 105 -23.25 19.34 4.30
CA ARG A 105 -23.42 19.20 2.86
C ARG A 105 -23.03 20.47 2.13
N GLY A 106 -22.50 20.32 0.92
CA GLY A 106 -22.12 21.45 0.07
C GLY A 106 -20.95 22.28 0.60
N VAL A 107 -20.20 21.78 1.58
CA VAL A 107 -19.00 22.47 2.07
C VAL A 107 -17.96 22.49 0.95
N SER A 108 -17.66 23.68 0.48
CA SER A 108 -16.60 23.95 -0.48
C SER A 108 -15.36 24.40 0.28
N VAL A 109 -14.35 23.58 0.26
CA VAL A 109 -13.00 23.89 0.76
C VAL A 109 -12.00 23.62 -0.35
N ASP A 110 -10.94 24.42 -0.42
CA ASP A 110 -9.85 24.17 -1.36
C ASP A 110 -9.13 22.87 -0.98
N SER A 111 -8.79 22.05 -1.98
CA SER A 111 -8.09 20.78 -1.78
C SER A 111 -6.70 20.96 -1.17
N LEU A 112 -6.04 22.07 -1.48
CA LEU A 112 -4.76 22.48 -0.90
C LEU A 112 -4.85 23.94 -0.47
N ASP A 113 -4.01 24.35 0.48
CA ASP A 113 -3.95 25.75 0.94
C ASP A 113 -3.43 26.64 -0.18
N THR A 114 -4.34 27.41 -0.79
CA THR A 114 -4.05 28.34 -1.89
C THR A 114 -3.43 29.65 -1.44
N ALA A 115 -3.48 29.97 -0.14
CA ALA A 115 -2.94 31.19 0.43
C ALA A 115 -1.49 31.02 0.95
N LYS A 116 -1.12 29.79 1.29
CA LYS A 116 0.23 29.48 1.79
C LYS A 116 1.28 29.79 0.72
N LYS A 117 2.32 30.51 1.12
CA LYS A 117 3.48 30.77 0.30
C LYS A 117 4.55 29.73 0.58
N TRP A 118 5.12 29.24 -0.49
CA TRP A 118 6.20 28.25 -0.51
C TRP A 118 7.48 28.92 -0.98
N ASP A 119 8.61 28.59 -0.39
CA ASP A 119 9.92 29.01 -0.84
C ASP A 119 10.31 28.16 -2.05
N VAL A 120 10.39 28.79 -3.22
CA VAL A 120 10.50 28.12 -4.52
C VAL A 120 11.85 28.42 -5.15
N HIS A 121 12.57 27.35 -5.51
CA HIS A 121 13.76 27.40 -6.35
C HIS A 121 13.40 26.98 -7.77
N VAL A 122 13.60 27.88 -8.74
CA VAL A 122 13.26 27.62 -10.14
C VAL A 122 14.45 26.98 -10.86
N THR A 123 14.21 25.84 -11.53
CA THR A 123 15.26 25.01 -12.13
C THR A 123 15.49 25.25 -13.62
N VAL A 124 14.58 25.96 -14.30
CA VAL A 124 14.63 26.23 -15.73
C VAL A 124 14.91 27.71 -16.02
N LYS A 125 15.36 28.01 -17.24
CA LYS A 125 15.68 29.36 -17.70
C LYS A 125 14.91 29.71 -18.97
N VAL A 126 14.77 31.01 -19.24
CA VAL A 126 14.20 31.50 -20.50
C VAL A 126 15.05 31.00 -21.69
N GLY A 127 14.37 30.43 -22.69
CA GLY A 127 14.97 29.80 -23.86
C GLY A 127 15.16 28.29 -23.75
N ASP A 128 14.95 27.71 -22.56
CA ASP A 128 15.00 26.25 -22.40
C ASP A 128 13.81 25.58 -23.11
N MET A 129 14.07 24.43 -23.74
CA MET A 129 13.03 23.57 -24.27
C MET A 129 12.60 22.62 -23.18
N VAL A 130 11.30 22.58 -22.87
CA VAL A 130 10.68 21.73 -21.87
C VAL A 130 9.61 20.87 -22.50
N SER A 131 9.31 19.76 -21.87
CA SER A 131 8.25 18.84 -22.28
C SER A 131 7.52 18.29 -21.08
N ALA A 132 6.47 17.51 -21.31
CA ALA A 132 5.70 16.82 -20.26
C ALA A 132 6.63 16.17 -19.23
N GLY A 133 6.40 16.47 -17.95
CA GLY A 133 7.16 15.92 -16.82
C GLY A 133 8.47 16.65 -16.50
N THR A 134 8.96 17.59 -17.32
CA THR A 134 10.17 18.39 -17.00
C THR A 134 9.99 19.10 -15.66
N ILE A 135 10.96 18.93 -14.75
CA ILE A 135 10.97 19.61 -13.44
C ILE A 135 11.27 21.09 -13.67
N ILE A 136 10.39 21.96 -13.20
CA ILE A 136 10.50 23.43 -13.39
C ILE A 136 10.84 24.17 -12.11
N ALA A 137 10.52 23.60 -10.96
CA ALA A 137 10.77 24.20 -9.67
C ALA A 137 10.86 23.15 -8.57
N GLU A 138 11.58 23.49 -7.50
CA GLU A 138 11.71 22.68 -6.30
C GLU A 138 11.28 23.48 -5.06
N THR A 139 10.66 22.79 -4.10
CA THR A 139 10.15 23.38 -2.85
C THR A 139 10.23 22.36 -1.74
N GLN A 140 10.72 22.76 -0.56
CA GLN A 140 10.69 21.88 0.61
C GLN A 140 9.26 21.78 1.13
N GLU A 141 8.59 20.64 0.88
CA GLU A 141 7.20 20.42 1.27
C GLU A 141 7.09 20.07 2.75
N THR A 142 7.89 19.11 3.21
CA THR A 142 8.04 18.72 4.62
C THR A 142 9.51 18.56 4.96
N ALA A 143 9.84 18.28 6.22
CA ALA A 143 11.22 18.03 6.62
C ALA A 143 11.88 16.87 5.86
N SER A 144 11.07 15.92 5.37
CA SER A 144 11.54 14.71 4.69
C SER A 144 11.41 14.75 3.17
N ILE A 145 10.53 15.59 2.60
CA ILE A 145 10.14 15.53 1.19
C ILE A 145 10.44 16.85 0.48
N LEU A 146 11.26 16.77 -0.55
CA LEU A 146 11.49 17.84 -1.53
C LEU A 146 10.48 17.67 -2.68
N HIS A 147 9.53 18.60 -2.77
CA HIS A 147 8.55 18.63 -3.85
C HIS A 147 9.17 19.16 -5.12
N LYS A 148 8.91 18.48 -6.24
CA LYS A 148 9.38 18.85 -7.57
C LYS A 148 8.19 19.15 -8.47
N SER A 149 7.94 20.41 -8.74
CA SER A 149 6.87 20.81 -9.65
C SER A 149 7.26 20.58 -11.09
N MET A 150 6.36 20.04 -11.88
CA MET A 150 6.62 19.53 -13.22
C MET A 150 5.68 20.16 -14.25
N VAL A 151 6.14 20.21 -15.47
CA VAL A 151 5.29 20.52 -16.64
C VAL A 151 4.16 19.47 -16.71
N PRO A 152 2.89 19.90 -16.77
CA PRO A 152 1.77 18.96 -16.86
C PRO A 152 1.89 18.01 -18.06
N PRO A 153 1.46 16.74 -17.93
CA PRO A 153 1.54 15.75 -19.02
C PRO A 153 0.75 16.12 -20.28
N THR A 154 -0.15 17.08 -20.19
CA THR A 154 -0.94 17.60 -21.31
C THR A 154 -0.19 18.60 -22.20
N ILE A 155 1.01 19.04 -21.79
CA ILE A 155 1.86 19.96 -22.53
C ILE A 155 2.92 19.15 -23.25
N GLY A 156 2.99 19.29 -24.56
CA GLY A 156 4.06 18.70 -25.38
C GLY A 156 5.37 19.51 -25.30
N GLU A 157 6.16 19.49 -26.36
CA GLU A 157 7.36 20.32 -26.44
C GLU A 157 6.98 21.82 -26.46
N ALA A 158 7.65 22.60 -25.63
CA ALA A 158 7.40 24.03 -25.49
C ALA A 158 8.69 24.77 -25.10
N GLU A 159 8.79 26.04 -25.52
CA GLU A 159 9.89 26.94 -25.17
C GLU A 159 9.53 27.75 -23.92
N VAL A 160 10.43 27.85 -22.98
CA VAL A 160 10.28 28.72 -21.79
C VAL A 160 10.50 30.17 -22.21
N ILE A 161 9.46 30.99 -22.11
CA ILE A 161 9.52 32.43 -22.51
C ILE A 161 9.57 33.39 -21.32
N LYS A 162 9.12 32.93 -20.14
CA LYS A 162 9.17 33.74 -18.91
C LYS A 162 9.38 32.85 -17.71
N VAL A 163 10.19 33.31 -16.76
CA VAL A 163 10.50 32.64 -15.50
C VAL A 163 10.46 33.68 -14.38
N VAL A 164 9.88 33.33 -13.23
CA VAL A 164 9.97 34.19 -12.04
C VAL A 164 11.29 33.94 -11.30
N PRO A 165 11.82 34.90 -10.54
CA PRO A 165 12.99 34.69 -9.69
C PRO A 165 12.66 33.74 -8.54
N ASP A 166 13.68 33.14 -7.93
CA ASP A 166 13.51 32.38 -6.67
C ASP A 166 12.85 33.26 -5.62
N GLY A 167 11.91 32.68 -4.86
CA GLY A 167 11.15 33.44 -3.87
C GLY A 167 9.92 32.72 -3.34
N ALA A 168 9.08 33.45 -2.64
CA ALA A 168 7.89 32.92 -1.98
C ALA A 168 6.65 33.08 -2.87
N TYR A 169 6.08 31.98 -3.33
CA TYR A 169 4.91 31.93 -4.21
C TYR A 169 3.83 31.00 -3.65
N THR A 170 2.59 31.28 -4.03
CA THR A 170 1.47 30.35 -3.78
C THR A 170 1.46 29.23 -4.80
N ILE A 171 0.67 28.20 -4.55
CA ILE A 171 0.57 27.05 -5.48
C ILE A 171 -0.10 27.40 -6.82
N LEU A 172 -0.80 28.52 -6.90
CA LEU A 172 -1.53 28.97 -8.09
C LEU A 172 -0.80 30.10 -8.85
N ASP A 173 0.23 30.69 -8.27
CA ASP A 173 1.00 31.73 -8.94
C ASP A 173 1.73 31.15 -10.16
N PRO A 174 1.70 31.81 -11.32
CA PRO A 174 2.49 31.41 -12.49
C PRO A 174 3.99 31.46 -12.19
N ILE A 175 4.67 30.33 -12.27
CA ILE A 175 6.13 30.22 -12.05
C ILE A 175 6.88 30.31 -13.37
N VAL A 176 6.38 29.61 -14.40
CA VAL A 176 6.97 29.56 -15.74
C VAL A 176 5.88 29.78 -16.77
N THR A 177 6.14 30.62 -17.78
CA THR A 177 5.29 30.72 -18.97
C THR A 177 6.01 30.06 -20.15
N VAL A 178 5.34 29.18 -20.84
CA VAL A 178 5.86 28.46 -22.01
C VAL A 178 5.09 28.81 -23.27
N ARG A 179 5.76 28.76 -24.41
CA ARG A 179 5.17 28.88 -25.74
C ARG A 179 5.09 27.52 -26.39
N LEU A 180 3.87 27.09 -26.73
CA LEU A 180 3.63 25.84 -27.41
C LEU A 180 3.97 25.90 -28.90
N SER A 181 4.03 24.74 -29.55
CA SER A 181 4.32 24.64 -31.00
C SER A 181 3.29 25.35 -31.92
N ASP A 182 2.06 25.53 -31.43
CA ASP A 182 1.00 26.29 -32.12
C ASP A 182 1.10 27.82 -31.91
N GLY A 183 2.10 28.28 -31.15
CA GLY A 183 2.32 29.68 -30.82
C GLY A 183 1.51 30.18 -29.61
N SER A 184 0.65 29.37 -29.04
CA SER A 184 -0.09 29.75 -27.83
C SER A 184 0.82 29.75 -26.59
N GLU A 185 0.51 30.63 -25.64
CA GLU A 185 1.23 30.73 -24.39
C GLU A 185 0.45 30.04 -23.25
N ARG A 186 1.18 29.37 -22.35
CA ARG A 186 0.61 28.69 -21.18
C ARG A 186 1.42 29.02 -19.93
N ASP A 187 0.73 29.43 -18.91
CA ASP A 187 1.30 29.59 -17.58
C ASP A 187 1.29 28.25 -16.84
N ILE A 188 2.40 27.94 -16.18
CA ILE A 188 2.57 26.75 -15.36
C ILE A 188 2.85 27.22 -13.93
N ALA A 189 1.99 26.77 -13.01
CA ALA A 189 2.11 27.01 -11.57
C ALA A 189 2.74 25.80 -10.85
N LEU A 190 2.90 25.89 -9.53
CA LEU A 190 3.36 24.75 -8.71
C LEU A 190 2.35 23.61 -8.69
N ALA A 191 1.05 23.92 -8.74
CA ALA A 191 -0.02 22.93 -8.74
C ALA A 191 -0.58 22.69 -10.14
N GLN A 192 -1.05 21.46 -10.36
CA GLN A 192 -1.73 21.03 -11.58
C GLN A 192 -2.92 20.13 -11.25
N LYS A 193 -3.97 20.16 -12.07
CA LYS A 193 -5.12 19.26 -11.96
C LYS A 193 -4.88 17.97 -12.76
N TRP A 194 -5.34 16.83 -12.21
CA TRP A 194 -5.29 15.57 -12.92
C TRP A 194 -6.56 14.73 -12.65
N PRO A 195 -7.19 14.13 -13.68
CA PRO A 195 -8.35 13.28 -13.51
C PRO A 195 -8.00 12.00 -12.74
N ILE A 196 -8.76 11.68 -11.69
CA ILE A 196 -8.43 10.52 -10.81
C ILE A 196 -8.55 9.18 -11.51
N ARG A 197 -9.42 9.07 -12.52
CA ARG A 197 -9.68 7.82 -13.24
C ARG A 197 -8.68 7.53 -14.36
N VAL A 198 -7.82 8.49 -14.67
CA VAL A 198 -6.82 8.37 -15.74
C VAL A 198 -5.44 8.15 -15.11
N PRO A 199 -4.76 7.04 -15.41
CA PRO A 199 -3.37 6.83 -14.96
C PRO A 199 -2.46 7.95 -15.47
N ARG A 200 -1.50 8.37 -14.65
CA ARG A 200 -0.49 9.35 -15.11
C ARG A 200 0.48 8.68 -16.07
N PRO A 201 0.79 9.31 -17.21
CA PRO A 201 1.66 8.71 -18.23
C PRO A 201 3.10 8.58 -17.74
N THR A 202 3.77 7.54 -18.22
CA THR A 202 5.19 7.26 -17.97
C THR A 202 5.89 6.99 -19.30
N TYR A 203 7.22 7.09 -19.31
CA TYR A 203 7.98 6.76 -20.52
C TYR A 203 8.08 5.25 -20.74
N LYS A 204 8.44 4.49 -19.68
CA LYS A 204 8.63 3.05 -19.75
C LYS A 204 8.36 2.39 -18.40
N ARG A 205 7.82 1.17 -18.45
CA ARG A 205 7.71 0.30 -17.28
C ARG A 205 8.91 -0.63 -17.21
N PHE A 206 9.54 -0.70 -16.04
CA PHE A 206 10.63 -1.62 -15.77
C PHE A 206 10.13 -2.93 -15.13
N PRO A 207 10.86 -4.05 -15.30
CA PRO A 207 10.62 -5.22 -14.49
C PRO A 207 10.93 -4.92 -13.01
N ALA A 208 10.21 -5.58 -12.13
CA ALA A 208 10.39 -5.45 -10.70
C ALA A 208 11.65 -6.23 -10.26
N SER A 209 12.75 -5.54 -10.00
CA SER A 209 14.07 -6.14 -9.74
C SER A 209 14.67 -5.78 -8.38
N VAL A 210 14.02 -4.89 -7.61
CA VAL A 210 14.47 -4.43 -6.30
C VAL A 210 13.38 -4.72 -5.28
N PRO A 211 13.68 -5.40 -4.14
CA PRO A 211 12.67 -5.64 -3.12
C PRO A 211 12.28 -4.36 -2.39
N LEU A 212 11.01 -4.27 -2.01
CA LEU A 212 10.54 -3.35 -1.00
C LEU A 212 10.82 -4.00 0.36
N VAL A 213 11.88 -3.59 1.03
CA VAL A 213 12.27 -4.15 2.32
C VAL A 213 11.34 -3.62 3.40
N THR A 214 10.72 -4.51 4.15
CA THR A 214 9.70 -4.18 5.15
C THR A 214 10.19 -4.29 6.59
N GLY A 215 11.33 -4.91 6.82
CA GLY A 215 11.81 -5.25 8.16
C GLY A 215 11.07 -6.41 8.83
N GLN A 216 10.08 -6.99 8.15
CA GLN A 216 9.32 -8.15 8.61
C GLN A 216 9.92 -9.42 8.00
N ARG A 217 10.48 -10.30 8.85
CA ARG A 217 11.21 -11.50 8.40
C ARG A 217 10.42 -12.37 7.45
N ILE A 218 9.17 -12.67 7.79
CA ILE A 218 8.33 -13.54 6.95
C ILE A 218 8.06 -12.94 5.57
N LEU A 219 7.95 -11.62 5.46
CA LEU A 219 7.73 -10.94 4.20
C LEU A 219 9.04 -10.87 3.41
N ASP A 220 10.07 -10.29 3.99
CA ASP A 220 11.33 -10.01 3.29
C ASP A 220 12.06 -11.27 2.81
N THR A 221 11.88 -12.40 3.51
CA THR A 221 12.56 -13.66 3.20
C THR A 221 11.68 -14.66 2.47
N LEU A 222 10.48 -14.96 3.00
CA LEU A 222 9.66 -16.02 2.42
C LEU A 222 8.76 -15.53 1.29
N PHE A 223 8.18 -14.34 1.43
CA PHE A 223 7.18 -13.80 0.52
C PHE A 223 7.46 -12.35 0.12
N PRO A 224 8.63 -12.06 -0.48
CA PRO A 224 9.04 -10.68 -0.75
C PRO A 224 8.13 -10.02 -1.78
N ILE A 225 7.94 -8.71 -1.60
CA ILE A 225 7.35 -7.82 -2.59
C ILE A 225 8.45 -6.97 -3.22
N ALA A 226 8.33 -6.67 -4.50
CA ALA A 226 9.23 -5.76 -5.17
C ALA A 226 8.73 -4.30 -5.06
N LYS A 227 9.63 -3.33 -5.18
CA LYS A 227 9.27 -1.94 -5.45
C LYS A 227 8.49 -1.86 -6.75
N GLY A 228 7.34 -1.21 -6.70
CA GLY A 228 6.39 -1.24 -7.81
C GLY A 228 5.54 -2.52 -7.88
N GLY A 229 5.59 -3.37 -6.86
CA GLY A 229 4.85 -4.62 -6.79
C GLY A 229 3.44 -4.47 -6.23
N THR A 230 2.71 -5.58 -6.31
CA THR A 230 1.33 -5.69 -5.80
C THR A 230 1.22 -6.82 -4.79
N ALA A 231 0.60 -6.54 -3.66
CA ALA A 231 0.34 -7.52 -2.61
C ALA A 231 -1.09 -7.41 -2.08
N ALA A 232 -1.63 -8.54 -1.64
CA ALA A 232 -2.87 -8.59 -0.89
C ALA A 232 -2.64 -9.18 0.50
N ILE A 233 -3.32 -8.60 1.50
CA ILE A 233 -3.35 -9.11 2.87
C ILE A 233 -4.81 -9.54 3.18
N PRO A 234 -5.22 -10.73 2.78
CA PRO A 234 -6.54 -11.23 3.11
C PRO A 234 -6.55 -11.83 4.53
N GLY A 235 -7.59 -11.54 5.26
CA GLY A 235 -7.77 -12.09 6.59
C GLY A 235 -9.11 -11.74 7.21
N GLY A 236 -9.65 -12.61 8.05
CA GLY A 236 -10.86 -12.36 8.81
C GLY A 236 -10.66 -11.22 9.83
N PHE A 237 -11.76 -10.86 10.50
CA PHE A 237 -11.71 -9.89 11.59
C PHE A 237 -10.79 -10.36 12.72
N GLY A 238 -9.97 -9.44 13.26
CA GLY A 238 -9.07 -9.73 14.39
C GLY A 238 -7.79 -10.49 14.04
N THR A 239 -7.49 -10.73 12.77
CA THR A 239 -6.26 -11.44 12.36
C THR A 239 -5.03 -10.52 12.23
N GLY A 240 -5.19 -9.20 12.41
CA GLY A 240 -4.09 -8.25 12.41
C GLY A 240 -3.77 -7.61 11.06
N LYS A 241 -4.74 -7.52 10.12
CA LYS A 241 -4.56 -6.84 8.81
C LYS A 241 -4.00 -5.44 8.95
N THR A 242 -4.73 -4.59 9.66
CA THR A 242 -4.37 -3.19 9.88
C THR A 242 -3.01 -3.06 10.56
N MET A 243 -2.74 -3.88 11.59
CA MET A 243 -1.43 -3.89 12.26
C MET A 243 -0.29 -4.29 11.32
N THR A 244 -0.51 -5.27 10.44
CA THR A 244 0.50 -5.67 9.45
C THR A 244 0.78 -4.52 8.47
N GLN A 245 -0.25 -3.83 7.97
CA GLN A 245 -0.08 -2.66 7.11
C GLN A 245 0.62 -1.50 7.83
N HIS A 246 0.30 -1.25 9.11
CA HIS A 246 1.00 -0.24 9.91
C HIS A 246 2.49 -0.56 10.07
N GLN A 247 2.84 -1.82 10.35
CA GLN A 247 4.24 -2.23 10.45
C GLN A 247 4.98 -2.03 9.11
N ILE A 248 4.35 -2.38 8.00
CA ILE A 248 4.92 -2.16 6.67
C ILE A 248 5.07 -0.66 6.39
N ALA A 249 4.04 0.13 6.65
CA ALA A 249 4.08 1.57 6.46
C ALA A 249 5.19 2.25 7.27
N LYS A 250 5.35 1.84 8.53
CA LYS A 250 6.35 2.40 9.44
C LYS A 250 7.78 2.04 9.05
N TRP A 251 8.02 0.79 8.67
CA TRP A 251 9.39 0.25 8.58
C TRP A 251 9.88 0.00 7.15
N SER A 252 8.97 0.02 6.15
CA SER A 252 9.37 -0.19 4.76
C SER A 252 10.34 0.88 4.28
N ASP A 253 11.15 0.52 3.29
CA ASP A 253 12.10 1.42 2.65
C ASP A 253 11.47 2.31 1.56
N ALA A 254 10.15 2.38 1.49
CA ALA A 254 9.45 3.38 0.69
C ALA A 254 9.74 4.81 1.18
N ASP A 255 9.81 5.76 0.25
CA ASP A 255 10.05 7.17 0.56
C ASP A 255 8.77 7.84 1.07
N ILE A 256 7.63 7.51 0.48
CA ILE A 256 6.32 8.11 0.76
C ILE A 256 5.29 7.01 0.97
N ILE A 257 4.42 7.23 1.94
CA ILE A 257 3.28 6.37 2.25
C ILE A 257 1.98 7.10 1.94
N ILE A 258 1.12 6.47 1.14
CA ILE A 258 -0.27 6.88 0.95
C ILE A 258 -1.16 5.84 1.63
N TYR A 259 -1.78 6.21 2.74
CA TYR A 259 -2.68 5.33 3.47
C TYR A 259 -4.14 5.65 3.12
N ILE A 260 -4.85 4.68 2.58
CA ILE A 260 -6.24 4.82 2.15
C ILE A 260 -7.12 4.00 3.09
N GLY A 261 -7.81 4.66 4.00
CA GLY A 261 -8.88 4.07 4.81
C GLY A 261 -10.19 4.10 4.03
N CYS A 262 -10.50 3.01 3.36
CA CYS A 262 -11.68 2.88 2.51
C CYS A 262 -12.78 2.10 3.24
N GLY A 263 -13.76 2.81 3.78
CA GLY A 263 -14.90 2.23 4.48
C GLY A 263 -14.59 1.65 5.86
N GLU A 264 -13.44 1.99 6.42
CA GLU A 264 -13.05 1.56 7.77
C GLU A 264 -13.79 2.35 8.86
N ARG A 265 -13.71 1.87 10.09
CA ARG A 265 -14.37 2.53 11.22
C ARG A 265 -13.65 3.81 11.59
N GLY A 266 -14.40 4.85 11.98
CA GLY A 266 -13.84 6.13 12.36
C GLY A 266 -12.81 6.05 13.49
N ASN A 267 -13.04 5.19 14.49
CA ASN A 267 -12.09 4.97 15.60
C ASN A 267 -10.77 4.33 15.13
N GLU A 268 -10.79 3.42 14.17
CA GLU A 268 -9.58 2.81 13.60
C GLU A 268 -8.77 3.87 12.83
N MET A 269 -9.44 4.71 12.03
CA MET A 269 -8.80 5.81 11.33
C MET A 269 -8.22 6.86 12.27
N THR A 270 -8.90 7.17 13.38
CA THR A 270 -8.38 8.07 14.41
C THR A 270 -7.12 7.51 15.05
N GLN A 271 -7.09 6.21 15.32
CA GLN A 271 -5.91 5.53 15.87
C GLN A 271 -4.73 5.58 14.90
N VAL A 272 -4.96 5.30 13.60
CA VAL A 272 -3.91 5.44 12.56
C VAL A 272 -3.32 6.84 12.58
N LEU A 273 -4.18 7.87 12.60
CA LEU A 273 -3.77 9.26 12.64
C LEU A 273 -2.94 9.58 13.89
N GLU A 274 -3.42 9.17 15.07
CA GLU A 274 -2.71 9.40 16.33
C GLU A 274 -1.35 8.71 16.37
N ASP A 275 -1.29 7.47 15.89
CA ASP A 275 -0.05 6.71 15.84
C ASP A 275 0.95 7.37 14.90
N PHE A 276 0.56 7.71 13.67
CA PHE A 276 1.46 8.31 12.68
C PHE A 276 1.89 9.74 13.05
N SER A 277 1.04 10.48 13.75
CA SER A 277 1.39 11.82 14.25
C SER A 277 2.41 11.83 15.39
N LYS A 278 2.53 10.71 16.12
CA LYS A 278 3.47 10.58 17.26
C LYS A 278 4.71 9.77 16.92
N LEU A 279 4.64 8.94 15.87
CA LEU A 279 5.75 8.07 15.47
C LEU A 279 6.87 8.89 14.81
N ILE A 280 8.09 8.56 15.19
CA ILE A 280 9.30 9.05 14.53
C ILE A 280 9.65 8.06 13.41
N ASP A 281 9.87 8.56 12.21
CA ASP A 281 10.38 7.78 11.10
C ASP A 281 11.84 7.37 11.38
N PRO A 282 12.13 6.07 11.44
CA PRO A 282 13.46 5.60 11.80
C PRO A 282 14.55 5.97 10.77
N LYS A 283 14.16 6.31 9.55
CA LYS A 283 15.11 6.69 8.49
C LYS A 283 15.53 8.15 8.58
N SER A 284 14.56 9.05 8.71
CA SER A 284 14.79 10.49 8.67
C SER A 284 14.96 11.13 10.06
N GLY A 285 14.45 10.46 11.11
CA GLY A 285 14.36 11.04 12.45
C GLY A 285 13.24 12.09 12.60
N ASN A 286 12.48 12.35 11.54
CA ASN A 286 11.35 13.26 11.52
C ASN A 286 10.03 12.54 11.88
N LEU A 287 8.93 13.26 11.93
CA LEU A 287 7.62 12.64 12.14
C LEU A 287 7.25 11.73 10.95
N MET A 288 6.59 10.61 11.23
CA MET A 288 6.09 9.71 10.19
C MET A 288 5.13 10.41 9.23
N MET A 289 4.33 11.36 9.73
CA MET A 289 3.43 12.19 8.92
C MET A 289 4.17 13.06 7.89
N ASP A 290 5.44 13.41 8.11
CA ASP A 290 6.23 14.21 7.16
C ASP A 290 6.54 13.48 5.83
N ARG A 291 6.23 12.19 5.75
CA ARG A 291 6.29 11.40 4.51
C ARG A 291 4.99 10.64 4.22
N THR A 292 3.91 11.00 4.89
CA THR A 292 2.63 10.26 4.78
C THR A 292 1.48 11.20 4.41
N THR A 293 0.57 10.68 3.59
CA THR A 293 -0.73 11.28 3.33
C THR A 293 -1.81 10.25 3.69
N LEU A 294 -2.84 10.70 4.39
CA LEU A 294 -3.99 9.87 4.75
C LEU A 294 -5.20 10.25 3.89
N ILE A 295 -5.91 9.25 3.39
CA ILE A 295 -7.22 9.40 2.77
C ILE A 295 -8.21 8.64 3.64
N ALA A 296 -9.08 9.35 4.33
CA ALA A 296 -10.03 8.79 5.27
C ALA A 296 -11.45 8.91 4.72
N ASN A 297 -11.97 7.81 4.21
CA ASN A 297 -13.38 7.63 3.91
C ASN A 297 -13.94 6.56 4.85
N THR A 298 -14.53 6.99 5.95
CA THR A 298 -15.07 6.08 6.97
C THR A 298 -16.39 5.44 6.54
N SER A 299 -16.80 4.40 7.24
CA SER A 299 -18.00 3.60 6.89
C SER A 299 -19.30 4.39 6.91
N ASN A 300 -19.37 5.50 7.61
CA ASN A 300 -20.53 6.41 7.69
C ASN A 300 -20.51 7.54 6.65
N MET A 301 -19.44 7.66 5.85
CA MET A 301 -19.35 8.62 4.76
C MET A 301 -20.04 8.10 3.49
N PRO A 302 -20.38 8.98 2.53
CA PRO A 302 -21.08 8.61 1.31
C PRO A 302 -20.37 7.53 0.49
N VAL A 303 -21.15 6.61 -0.07
CA VAL A 303 -20.66 5.44 -0.83
C VAL A 303 -19.89 5.82 -2.08
N ALA A 304 -20.35 6.84 -2.82
CA ALA A 304 -19.67 7.30 -4.02
C ALA A 304 -18.27 7.88 -3.71
N ALA A 305 -18.13 8.63 -2.61
CA ALA A 305 -16.83 9.12 -2.15
C ALA A 305 -15.91 7.96 -1.73
N ARG A 306 -16.46 6.87 -1.16
CA ARG A 306 -15.71 5.65 -0.85
C ARG A 306 -15.18 5.00 -2.14
N GLU A 307 -15.99 4.91 -3.19
CA GLU A 307 -15.54 4.41 -4.48
C GLU A 307 -14.42 5.27 -5.07
N ALA A 308 -14.51 6.59 -4.97
CA ALA A 308 -13.49 7.51 -5.50
C ALA A 308 -12.18 7.50 -4.70
N SER A 309 -12.20 7.20 -3.41
CA SER A 309 -11.04 7.29 -2.50
C SER A 309 -9.81 6.50 -2.98
N ILE A 310 -10.04 5.33 -3.56
CA ILE A 310 -8.98 4.48 -4.11
C ILE A 310 -8.28 5.18 -5.28
N TYR A 311 -9.04 5.79 -6.19
CA TYR A 311 -8.49 6.50 -7.34
C TYR A 311 -7.79 7.80 -6.94
N THR A 312 -8.33 8.51 -5.95
CA THR A 312 -7.66 9.67 -5.36
C THR A 312 -6.30 9.29 -4.82
N GLY A 313 -6.22 8.26 -3.99
CA GLY A 313 -4.96 7.81 -3.40
C GLY A 313 -3.92 7.38 -4.41
N VAL A 314 -4.30 6.57 -5.40
CA VAL A 314 -3.34 6.11 -6.40
C VAL A 314 -2.87 7.24 -7.31
N THR A 315 -3.71 8.24 -7.58
CA THR A 315 -3.30 9.42 -8.36
C THR A 315 -2.28 10.28 -7.62
N LEU A 316 -2.47 10.49 -6.31
CA LEU A 316 -1.48 11.16 -5.47
C LEU A 316 -0.16 10.39 -5.44
N ALA A 317 -0.20 9.06 -5.33
CA ALA A 317 0.99 8.22 -5.36
C ALA A 317 1.75 8.32 -6.70
N GLU A 318 1.05 8.28 -7.83
CA GLU A 318 1.65 8.44 -9.16
C GLU A 318 2.31 9.80 -9.34
N TYR A 319 1.76 10.85 -8.74
CA TYR A 319 2.34 12.19 -8.81
C TYR A 319 3.71 12.26 -8.13
N TYR A 320 3.87 11.67 -6.94
CA TYR A 320 5.16 11.59 -6.27
C TYR A 320 6.12 10.60 -6.93
N ARG A 321 5.61 9.51 -7.49
CA ARG A 321 6.41 8.63 -8.37
C ARG A 321 7.06 9.43 -9.51
N ASP A 322 6.31 10.31 -10.14
CA ASP A 322 6.80 11.13 -11.26
C ASP A 322 7.95 12.09 -10.85
N MET A 323 8.08 12.37 -9.55
CA MET A 323 9.23 13.11 -8.98
C MET A 323 10.46 12.22 -8.73
N GLY A 324 10.35 10.91 -8.91
CA GLY A 324 11.42 9.94 -8.67
C GLY A 324 11.38 9.27 -7.29
N TYR A 325 10.26 9.35 -6.56
CA TYR A 325 10.09 8.69 -5.26
C TYR A 325 9.55 7.26 -5.39
N ASP A 326 9.92 6.41 -4.43
CA ASP A 326 9.30 5.12 -4.20
C ASP A 326 8.12 5.29 -3.25
N VAL A 327 6.91 5.10 -3.76
CA VAL A 327 5.66 5.30 -3.01
C VAL A 327 5.03 3.95 -2.71
N ALA A 328 4.59 3.75 -1.47
CA ALA A 328 3.80 2.58 -1.07
C ALA A 328 2.38 3.01 -0.70
N ILE A 329 1.41 2.33 -1.29
CA ILE A 329 -0.02 2.51 -0.98
C ILE A 329 -0.46 1.39 -0.04
N MET A 330 -1.05 1.77 1.10
CA MET A 330 -1.76 0.88 2.00
C MET A 330 -3.26 1.12 1.83
N ALA A 331 -3.97 0.17 1.21
CA ALA A 331 -5.42 0.28 1.01
C ALA A 331 -6.15 -0.62 2.02
N ASP A 332 -6.84 -0.03 2.99
CA ASP A 332 -7.59 -0.73 4.02
C ASP A 332 -9.07 -0.27 4.01
N SER A 333 -10.00 -1.05 3.45
CA SER A 333 -9.79 -2.29 2.75
C SER A 333 -10.43 -2.27 1.34
N THR A 334 -9.86 -3.02 0.43
CA THR A 334 -10.43 -3.16 -0.93
C THR A 334 -11.76 -3.90 -0.93
N SER A 335 -12.07 -4.71 0.10
CA SER A 335 -13.40 -5.32 0.28
C SER A 335 -14.49 -4.27 0.47
N ARG A 336 -14.21 -3.21 1.25
CA ARG A 336 -15.18 -2.12 1.45
C ARG A 336 -15.37 -1.27 0.19
N TRP A 337 -14.31 -1.17 -0.63
CA TRP A 337 -14.44 -0.58 -1.95
C TRP A 337 -15.32 -1.43 -2.86
N ALA A 338 -15.14 -2.75 -2.88
CA ALA A 338 -16.00 -3.67 -3.63
C ALA A 338 -17.46 -3.62 -3.15
N GLU A 339 -17.71 -3.51 -1.84
CA GLU A 339 -19.05 -3.28 -1.29
C GLU A 339 -19.67 -1.97 -1.81
N ALA A 340 -18.89 -0.90 -1.91
CA ALA A 340 -19.35 0.36 -2.50
C ALA A 340 -19.74 0.18 -3.97
N LEU A 341 -18.96 -0.55 -4.76
CA LEU A 341 -19.30 -0.89 -6.14
C LEU A 341 -20.59 -1.71 -6.21
N ARG A 342 -20.80 -2.67 -5.30
CA ARG A 342 -22.02 -3.48 -5.22
C ARG A 342 -23.24 -2.61 -4.89
N GLU A 343 -23.13 -1.69 -3.95
CA GLU A 343 -24.21 -0.80 -3.58
C GLU A 343 -24.58 0.14 -4.74
N LEU A 344 -23.59 0.75 -5.40
CA LEU A 344 -23.82 1.62 -6.55
C LEU A 344 -24.47 0.86 -7.71
N SER A 345 -23.98 -0.34 -8.06
CA SER A 345 -24.57 -1.13 -9.13
C SER A 345 -26.02 -1.55 -8.83
N GLY A 346 -26.31 -1.86 -7.55
CA GLY A 346 -27.69 -2.13 -7.11
C GLY A 346 -28.62 -0.92 -7.27
N ARG A 347 -28.13 0.31 -6.98
CA ARG A 347 -28.89 1.55 -7.22
C ARG A 347 -29.09 1.86 -8.71
N LEU A 348 -28.17 1.41 -9.55
CA LEU A 348 -28.24 1.53 -11.00
C LEU A 348 -29.10 0.43 -11.64
N GLU A 349 -29.64 -0.50 -10.84
CA GLU A 349 -30.41 -1.65 -11.31
C GLU A 349 -29.65 -2.50 -12.35
N GLU A 350 -28.32 -2.57 -12.20
CA GLU A 350 -27.48 -3.42 -13.03
C GLU A 350 -27.66 -4.89 -12.64
N MET A 351 -27.56 -5.79 -13.65
CA MET A 351 -27.65 -7.21 -13.39
C MET A 351 -26.49 -7.67 -12.50
N PRO A 352 -26.75 -8.24 -11.32
CA PRO A 352 -25.70 -8.70 -10.42
C PRO A 352 -25.04 -9.97 -10.96
N ALA A 353 -23.73 -10.11 -10.71
CA ALA A 353 -22.97 -11.33 -10.89
C ALA A 353 -22.89 -12.11 -9.57
N GLU A 354 -21.81 -12.83 -9.35
CA GLU A 354 -21.56 -13.67 -8.17
C GLU A 354 -21.68 -12.85 -6.86
N GLU A 355 -22.41 -13.39 -5.89
CA GLU A 355 -22.70 -12.77 -4.58
C GLU A 355 -23.24 -11.32 -4.63
N GLY A 356 -23.88 -10.94 -5.72
CA GLY A 356 -24.45 -9.61 -5.90
C GLY A 356 -23.44 -8.52 -6.27
N PHE A 357 -22.20 -8.86 -6.54
CA PHE A 357 -21.21 -7.92 -7.06
C PHE A 357 -21.46 -7.60 -8.55
N PRO A 358 -21.04 -6.43 -9.03
CA PRO A 358 -21.17 -6.11 -10.45
C PRO A 358 -20.23 -6.99 -11.30
N ALA A 359 -20.65 -7.32 -12.52
CA ALA A 359 -19.86 -8.13 -13.45
C ALA A 359 -18.47 -7.52 -13.77
N TYR A 360 -18.33 -6.22 -13.60
CA TYR A 360 -17.08 -5.49 -13.85
C TYR A 360 -16.15 -5.39 -12.61
N LEU A 361 -16.44 -6.09 -11.49
CA LEU A 361 -15.59 -6.08 -10.30
C LEU A 361 -14.13 -6.44 -10.62
N ALA A 362 -13.94 -7.51 -11.39
CA ALA A 362 -12.60 -7.98 -11.78
C ALA A 362 -11.83 -6.90 -12.57
N SER A 363 -12.47 -6.25 -13.54
CA SER A 363 -11.81 -5.21 -14.34
C SER A 363 -11.49 -3.95 -13.53
N LYS A 364 -12.31 -3.60 -12.53
CA LYS A 364 -12.02 -2.48 -11.62
C LYS A 364 -10.84 -2.78 -10.71
N LEU A 365 -10.76 -3.98 -10.15
CA LEU A 365 -9.61 -4.44 -9.35
C LEU A 365 -8.33 -4.47 -10.20
N SER A 366 -8.39 -5.03 -11.41
CA SER A 366 -7.27 -5.03 -12.35
C SER A 366 -6.77 -3.61 -12.62
N ALA A 367 -7.68 -2.71 -13.00
CA ALA A 367 -7.33 -1.32 -13.31
C ALA A 367 -6.65 -0.59 -12.13
N PHE A 368 -7.03 -0.91 -10.90
CA PHE A 368 -6.40 -0.36 -9.71
C PHE A 368 -4.98 -0.92 -9.52
N TYR A 369 -4.83 -2.24 -9.51
CA TYR A 369 -3.52 -2.87 -9.27
C TYR A 369 -2.53 -2.65 -10.43
N GLU A 370 -3.01 -2.49 -11.67
CA GLU A 370 -2.16 -2.18 -12.83
C GLU A 370 -1.49 -0.81 -12.75
N ARG A 371 -1.99 0.10 -11.91
CA ARG A 371 -1.35 1.41 -11.67
C ARG A 371 -0.07 1.30 -10.82
N ALA A 372 0.16 0.17 -10.16
CA ALA A 372 1.45 -0.13 -9.54
C ALA A 372 2.51 -0.44 -10.60
N GLY A 373 3.74 -0.12 -10.31
CA GLY A 373 4.88 -0.48 -11.15
C GLY A 373 6.13 0.33 -10.83
N MET A 374 7.26 -0.19 -11.27
CA MET A 374 8.53 0.53 -11.36
C MET A 374 8.60 1.19 -12.73
N MET A 375 8.72 2.51 -12.75
CA MET A 375 8.58 3.30 -13.98
C MET A 375 9.80 4.18 -14.23
N GLN A 376 10.14 4.35 -15.49
CA GLN A 376 10.88 5.50 -15.95
C GLN A 376 9.88 6.61 -16.23
N ASN A 377 10.02 7.73 -15.53
CA ASN A 377 9.15 8.88 -15.65
C ASN A 377 9.44 9.66 -16.93
N LEU A 378 8.53 10.57 -17.31
CA LEU A 378 8.70 11.43 -18.50
C LEU A 378 9.94 12.33 -18.42
N ASN A 379 10.38 12.68 -17.22
CA ASN A 379 11.60 13.46 -16.96
C ASN A 379 12.89 12.62 -16.90
N GLY A 380 12.82 11.32 -17.18
CA GLY A 380 13.96 10.39 -17.14
C GLY A 380 14.31 9.84 -15.76
N THR A 381 13.69 10.31 -14.68
CA THR A 381 13.88 9.74 -13.33
C THR A 381 13.19 8.40 -13.21
N GLU A 382 13.62 7.58 -12.25
CA GLU A 382 12.97 6.33 -11.89
C GLU A 382 12.17 6.53 -10.61
N GLY A 383 10.99 5.94 -10.55
CA GLY A 383 10.13 5.95 -9.38
C GLY A 383 9.16 4.77 -9.39
N SER A 384 8.61 4.44 -8.24
CA SER A 384 7.71 3.29 -8.13
C SER A 384 6.45 3.59 -7.33
N VAL A 385 5.38 2.86 -7.66
CA VAL A 385 4.18 2.76 -6.85
C VAL A 385 3.96 1.29 -6.52
N SER A 386 4.06 0.94 -5.24
CA SER A 386 3.73 -0.38 -4.71
C SER A 386 2.35 -0.33 -4.07
N ILE A 387 1.50 -1.32 -4.33
CA ILE A 387 0.13 -1.36 -3.79
C ILE A 387 -0.02 -2.59 -2.89
N ILE A 388 -0.39 -2.34 -1.63
CA ILE A 388 -0.67 -3.37 -0.64
C ILE A 388 -2.12 -3.21 -0.20
N GLY A 389 -3.00 -4.08 -0.69
CA GLY A 389 -4.43 -4.05 -0.40
C GLY A 389 -4.84 -5.05 0.67
N ALA A 390 -5.48 -4.57 1.74
CA ALA A 390 -6.14 -5.45 2.69
C ALA A 390 -7.44 -5.97 2.10
N VAL A 391 -7.72 -7.24 2.30
CA VAL A 391 -8.98 -7.89 1.91
C VAL A 391 -9.62 -8.48 3.17
N SER A 392 -10.93 -8.25 3.33
CA SER A 392 -11.68 -8.66 4.52
C SER A 392 -12.75 -9.70 4.15
N PRO A 393 -12.36 -10.94 3.82
CA PRO A 393 -13.33 -11.97 3.46
C PRO A 393 -14.22 -12.31 4.65
N GLN A 394 -15.52 -12.43 4.40
CA GLN A 394 -16.48 -12.82 5.44
C GLN A 394 -16.13 -14.21 5.98
N GLY A 395 -16.16 -14.35 7.30
CA GLY A 395 -15.78 -15.62 7.93
C GLY A 395 -14.31 -16.02 7.80
N GLY A 396 -13.51 -15.30 7.02
CA GLY A 396 -12.14 -15.68 6.64
C GLY A 396 -12.10 -16.67 5.47
N ASP A 397 -13.16 -16.75 4.70
CA ASP A 397 -13.26 -17.61 3.52
C ASP A 397 -12.61 -16.94 2.31
N PHE A 398 -11.47 -17.48 1.89
CA PHE A 398 -10.73 -16.97 0.72
C PHE A 398 -11.35 -17.35 -0.63
N SER A 399 -12.45 -18.10 -0.65
CA SER A 399 -13.17 -18.44 -1.89
C SER A 399 -14.14 -17.35 -2.35
N GLU A 400 -14.37 -16.32 -1.51
CA GLU A 400 -15.29 -15.22 -1.86
C GLU A 400 -14.80 -14.38 -3.07
N PRO A 401 -15.71 -13.74 -3.83
CA PRO A 401 -15.39 -13.14 -5.13
C PRO A 401 -14.28 -12.07 -5.10
N VAL A 402 -14.25 -11.22 -4.05
CA VAL A 402 -13.26 -10.13 -3.96
C VAL A 402 -11.86 -10.70 -3.78
N THR A 403 -11.69 -11.67 -2.88
CA THR A 403 -10.41 -12.35 -2.64
C THR A 403 -9.96 -13.11 -3.88
N GLN A 404 -10.87 -13.87 -4.51
CA GLN A 404 -10.53 -14.66 -5.70
C GLN A 404 -10.14 -13.78 -6.89
N ASN A 405 -10.84 -12.67 -7.12
CA ASN A 405 -10.46 -11.74 -8.16
C ASN A 405 -9.15 -11.02 -7.82
N THR A 406 -8.94 -10.61 -6.56
CA THR A 406 -7.69 -9.98 -6.13
C THR A 406 -6.49 -10.89 -6.37
N LYS A 407 -6.58 -12.18 -6.07
CA LYS A 407 -5.52 -13.17 -6.33
C LYS A 407 -5.05 -13.22 -7.78
N ARG A 408 -5.89 -12.87 -8.74
CA ARG A 408 -5.53 -12.86 -10.17
C ARG A 408 -4.63 -11.69 -10.56
N PHE A 409 -4.66 -10.61 -9.79
CA PHE A 409 -4.00 -9.34 -10.14
C PHE A 409 -2.81 -9.00 -9.25
N VAL A 410 -2.73 -9.61 -8.06
CA VAL A 410 -1.58 -9.43 -7.17
C VAL A 410 -0.56 -10.55 -7.38
N ARG A 411 0.72 -10.22 -7.28
CA ARG A 411 1.82 -11.18 -7.35
C ARG A 411 2.29 -11.66 -5.97
N CYS A 412 1.89 -10.96 -4.90
CA CYS A 412 2.07 -11.41 -3.52
C CYS A 412 0.72 -11.61 -2.84
N PHE A 413 0.61 -12.69 -2.07
CA PHE A 413 -0.56 -13.00 -1.29
C PHE A 413 -0.13 -13.41 0.12
N TRP A 414 -0.47 -12.61 1.13
CA TRP A 414 -0.09 -12.80 2.52
C TRP A 414 -1.32 -13.17 3.34
N GLY A 415 -1.72 -14.43 3.26
CA GLY A 415 -2.93 -14.94 3.91
C GLY A 415 -2.82 -14.97 5.41
N LEU A 416 -3.67 -14.21 6.10
CA LEU A 416 -3.73 -14.19 7.55
C LEU A 416 -4.63 -15.33 8.06
N ASP A 417 -4.12 -16.06 9.05
CA ASP A 417 -4.77 -17.22 9.64
C ASP A 417 -5.29 -16.92 11.05
N LYS A 418 -6.55 -17.31 11.33
CA LYS A 418 -7.18 -17.11 12.63
C LYS A 418 -6.54 -17.95 13.73
N SER A 419 -6.11 -19.16 13.42
CA SER A 419 -5.50 -20.06 14.42
C SER A 419 -4.18 -19.52 14.91
N LEU A 420 -3.36 -18.94 14.01
CA LEU A 420 -2.12 -18.24 14.36
C LEU A 420 -2.40 -17.01 15.23
N ALA A 421 -3.41 -16.22 14.87
CA ALA A 421 -3.80 -15.04 15.66
C ALA A 421 -4.28 -15.44 17.07
N TYR A 422 -5.09 -16.48 17.21
CA TYR A 422 -5.53 -17.00 18.51
C TYR A 422 -4.36 -17.57 19.33
N ALA A 423 -3.37 -18.18 18.68
CA ALA A 423 -2.14 -18.62 19.32
C ALA A 423 -1.17 -17.47 19.64
N ARG A 424 -1.55 -16.20 19.36
CA ARG A 424 -0.71 -15.00 19.51
C ARG A 424 0.61 -15.08 18.73
N HIS A 425 0.58 -15.80 17.60
CA HIS A 425 1.68 -15.81 16.64
C HIS A 425 1.46 -14.68 15.65
N PHE A 426 2.23 -13.61 15.78
CA PHE A 426 2.18 -12.45 14.91
C PHE A 426 3.52 -12.22 14.21
N PRO A 427 3.51 -11.72 12.95
CA PRO A 427 2.33 -11.56 12.10
C PRO A 427 1.67 -12.92 11.82
N ALA A 428 0.33 -12.94 11.80
CA ALA A 428 -0.43 -14.17 11.62
C ALA A 428 -0.48 -14.67 10.16
N ILE A 429 0.57 -14.45 9.42
CA ILE A 429 0.72 -14.82 8.01
C ILE A 429 1.02 -16.31 7.93
N HIS A 430 0.14 -17.06 7.26
CA HIS A 430 0.28 -18.51 7.15
C HIS A 430 1.22 -18.86 6.00
N TRP A 431 2.33 -19.52 6.32
CA TRP A 431 3.42 -19.79 5.37
C TRP A 431 3.11 -20.82 4.28
N LEU A 432 2.06 -21.66 4.45
CA LEU A 432 1.64 -22.60 3.41
C LEU A 432 0.59 -22.05 2.44
N THR A 433 -0.18 -21.02 2.85
CA THR A 433 -1.22 -20.43 2.04
C THR A 433 -0.79 -19.14 1.35
N SER A 434 0.31 -18.57 1.82
CA SER A 434 0.91 -17.35 1.27
C SER A 434 1.91 -17.68 0.15
N TYR A 435 2.08 -16.73 -0.76
CA TYR A 435 3.05 -16.85 -1.86
C TYR A 435 3.57 -15.50 -2.31
N SER A 436 4.70 -15.51 -3.00
CA SER A 436 5.23 -14.39 -3.78
C SER A 436 5.75 -14.91 -5.11
N GLU A 437 5.33 -14.28 -6.19
CA GLU A 437 5.82 -14.54 -7.54
C GLU A 437 7.03 -13.65 -7.90
N TYR A 438 7.47 -12.78 -6.98
CA TYR A 438 8.62 -11.90 -7.20
C TYR A 438 9.97 -12.56 -6.91
N LEU A 439 10.00 -13.72 -6.27
CA LEU A 439 11.26 -14.31 -5.78
C LEU A 439 12.29 -14.53 -6.90
N GLU A 440 11.86 -14.99 -8.08
CA GLU A 440 12.75 -15.20 -9.21
C GLU A 440 13.32 -13.86 -9.72
N ASP A 441 12.48 -12.86 -9.87
CA ASP A 441 12.87 -11.52 -10.33
C ASP A 441 13.84 -10.83 -9.35
N LEU A 442 13.69 -11.11 -8.04
CA LEU A 442 14.49 -10.54 -6.96
C LEU A 442 15.76 -11.33 -6.63
N THR A 443 15.91 -12.56 -7.14
CA THR A 443 17.06 -13.43 -6.85
C THR A 443 18.41 -12.78 -7.16
N PRO A 444 18.61 -12.05 -8.28
CA PRO A 444 19.87 -11.35 -8.53
C PRO A 444 20.18 -10.30 -7.46
N TRP A 445 19.17 -9.55 -7.01
CA TRP A 445 19.35 -8.56 -5.97
C TRP A 445 19.78 -9.17 -4.64
N TYR A 446 19.13 -10.25 -4.21
CA TYR A 446 19.52 -10.97 -2.98
C TYR A 446 20.95 -11.52 -3.06
N ARG A 447 21.31 -12.11 -4.20
CA ARG A 447 22.66 -12.63 -4.43
C ARG A 447 23.71 -11.53 -4.29
N ASP A 448 23.46 -10.36 -4.87
CA ASP A 448 24.46 -9.29 -4.98
C ASP A 448 24.49 -8.41 -3.72
N ASN A 449 23.40 -8.31 -2.97
CA ASN A 449 23.28 -7.40 -1.81
C ASN A 449 23.24 -8.13 -0.45
N VAL A 450 22.93 -9.42 -0.41
CA VAL A 450 22.84 -10.18 0.84
C VAL A 450 23.78 -11.37 0.81
N SER A 451 23.47 -12.41 0.05
CA SER A 451 24.29 -13.61 -0.10
C SER A 451 23.86 -14.46 -1.28
N ALA A 452 24.81 -15.12 -1.92
CA ALA A 452 24.53 -16.13 -2.95
C ALA A 452 23.72 -17.32 -2.41
N LYS A 453 23.72 -17.57 -1.11
CA LYS A 453 22.98 -18.65 -0.44
C LYS A 453 21.57 -18.29 -0.06
N PHE A 454 21.19 -17.00 -0.10
CA PHE A 454 19.92 -16.50 0.45
C PHE A 454 18.71 -17.31 -0.01
N VAL A 455 18.55 -17.50 -1.33
CA VAL A 455 17.41 -18.20 -1.91
C VAL A 455 17.44 -19.70 -1.60
N SER A 456 18.64 -20.32 -1.59
CA SER A 456 18.78 -21.74 -1.23
C SER A 456 18.39 -21.99 0.22
N ASP A 457 18.84 -21.14 1.12
CA ASP A 457 18.57 -21.25 2.56
C ASP A 457 17.09 -20.99 2.86
N ARG A 458 16.52 -20.00 2.22
CA ARG A 458 15.05 -19.74 2.23
C ARG A 458 14.27 -20.98 1.78
N ASN A 459 14.69 -21.63 0.71
CA ASN A 459 14.01 -22.82 0.18
C ASN A 459 14.11 -24.02 1.13
N GLN A 460 15.24 -24.16 1.83
CA GLN A 460 15.40 -25.18 2.88
C GLN A 460 14.45 -24.95 4.05
N LEU A 461 14.32 -23.70 4.54
CA LEU A 461 13.33 -23.36 5.58
C LEU A 461 11.91 -23.74 5.13
N MET A 462 11.53 -23.39 3.92
CA MET A 462 10.21 -23.72 3.38
C MET A 462 10.00 -25.23 3.24
N ALA A 463 11.03 -25.99 2.86
CA ALA A 463 10.94 -27.45 2.79
C ALA A 463 10.69 -28.08 4.16
N ILE A 464 11.37 -27.59 5.21
CA ILE A 464 11.16 -28.06 6.59
C ILE A 464 9.72 -27.76 7.06
N LEU A 465 9.21 -26.56 6.80
CA LEU A 465 7.83 -26.18 7.17
C LEU A 465 6.77 -27.01 6.42
N ASN A 466 7.02 -27.33 5.15
CA ASN A 466 6.14 -28.22 4.39
C ASN A 466 6.15 -29.65 4.93
N GLN A 467 7.33 -30.16 5.29
CA GLN A 467 7.46 -31.49 5.91
C GLN A 467 6.75 -31.53 7.28
N GLU A 468 6.90 -30.48 8.10
CA GLU A 468 6.17 -30.36 9.37
C GLU A 468 4.67 -30.51 9.17
N SER A 469 4.10 -29.82 8.17
CA SER A 469 2.66 -29.89 7.92
C SER A 469 2.18 -31.32 7.67
N SER A 470 2.92 -32.06 6.84
CA SER A 470 2.60 -33.46 6.55
C SER A 470 2.76 -34.36 7.78
N LEU A 471 3.81 -34.13 8.58
CA LEU A 471 4.04 -34.89 9.81
C LEU A 471 2.98 -34.59 10.87
N MET A 472 2.51 -33.35 10.98
CA MET A 472 1.47 -32.95 11.93
C MET A 472 0.12 -33.63 11.67
N GLU A 473 -0.18 -34.01 10.44
CA GLU A 473 -1.36 -34.83 10.13
C GLU A 473 -1.21 -36.26 10.72
N ILE A 474 -0.02 -36.83 10.62
CA ILE A 474 0.30 -38.11 11.22
C ILE A 474 0.25 -38.05 12.76
N VAL A 475 0.87 -36.98 13.32
CA VAL A 475 0.88 -36.75 14.78
C VAL A 475 -0.54 -36.65 15.36
N LYS A 476 -1.47 -36.01 14.66
CA LYS A 476 -2.87 -35.93 15.09
C LYS A 476 -3.56 -37.29 15.19
N LEU A 477 -3.13 -38.26 14.40
CA LEU A 477 -3.74 -39.59 14.35
C LEU A 477 -3.12 -40.58 15.36
N ILE A 478 -1.78 -40.58 15.49
CA ILE A 478 -1.05 -41.60 16.24
C ILE A 478 -0.16 -41.07 17.36
N GLY A 479 -0.06 -39.77 17.53
CA GLY A 479 0.84 -39.11 18.49
C GLY A 479 2.26 -38.93 17.99
N SER A 480 3.01 -38.04 18.63
CA SER A 480 4.39 -37.70 18.27
C SER A 480 5.42 -38.76 18.66
N ASP A 481 5.08 -39.59 19.68
CA ASP A 481 6.05 -40.52 20.27
C ASP A 481 6.43 -41.68 19.34
N VAL A 482 5.54 -42.00 18.40
CA VAL A 482 5.72 -43.07 17.42
C VAL A 482 6.61 -42.68 16.24
N LEU A 483 6.87 -41.40 16.06
CA LEU A 483 7.69 -40.93 14.95
C LEU A 483 9.17 -41.33 15.11
N PRO A 484 9.88 -41.63 14.02
CA PRO A 484 11.34 -41.76 14.02
C PRO A 484 12.03 -40.44 14.42
N ASP A 485 13.24 -40.55 14.96
CA ASP A 485 13.95 -39.36 15.48
C ASP A 485 14.30 -38.32 14.42
N ASP A 486 14.53 -38.68 13.16
CA ASP A 486 14.69 -37.75 12.05
C ASP A 486 13.44 -36.89 11.81
N GLN A 487 12.24 -37.51 11.94
CA GLN A 487 10.98 -36.79 11.82
C GLN A 487 10.69 -35.93 13.06
N LYS A 488 11.03 -36.42 14.26
CA LYS A 488 10.95 -35.62 15.50
C LYS A 488 11.88 -34.41 15.44
N LEU A 489 13.08 -34.57 14.86
CA LEU A 489 13.99 -33.44 14.62
C LEU A 489 13.39 -32.42 13.67
N THR A 490 12.77 -32.86 12.57
CA THR A 490 12.08 -31.96 11.63
C THR A 490 11.00 -31.13 12.34
N LEU A 491 10.19 -31.74 13.20
CA LEU A 491 9.17 -31.02 14.00
C LEU A 491 9.80 -30.00 14.95
N GLU A 492 10.93 -30.34 15.58
CA GLU A 492 11.62 -29.44 16.52
C GLU A 492 12.25 -28.25 15.79
N ILE A 493 12.92 -28.47 14.66
CA ILE A 493 13.48 -27.38 13.85
C ILE A 493 12.37 -26.51 13.26
N ALA A 494 11.26 -27.09 12.81
CA ALA A 494 10.10 -26.30 12.38
C ALA A 494 9.53 -25.42 13.52
N ARG A 495 9.54 -25.92 14.76
CA ARG A 495 9.20 -25.11 15.95
C ARG A 495 10.17 -23.93 16.11
N VAL A 496 11.47 -24.17 15.96
CA VAL A 496 12.50 -23.11 16.02
C VAL A 496 12.25 -22.06 14.93
N ILE A 497 11.96 -22.49 13.69
CA ILE A 497 11.64 -21.58 12.59
C ILE A 497 10.40 -20.73 12.94
N ARG A 498 9.31 -21.36 13.37
CA ARG A 498 8.07 -20.66 13.70
C ARG A 498 8.24 -19.64 14.83
N LEU A 499 8.83 -20.03 15.94
CA LEU A 499 8.97 -19.19 17.13
C LEU A 499 10.17 -18.26 17.09
N GLY A 500 11.27 -18.69 16.50
CA GLY A 500 12.51 -17.91 16.45
C GLY A 500 12.59 -16.97 15.24
N PHE A 501 12.03 -17.37 14.09
CA PHE A 501 12.17 -16.62 12.85
C PHE A 501 10.85 -15.99 12.35
N LEU A 502 9.76 -16.76 12.26
CA LEU A 502 8.49 -16.27 11.71
C LEU A 502 7.72 -15.38 12.68
N GLN A 503 7.70 -15.73 13.95
CA GLN A 503 7.08 -14.90 14.98
C GLN A 503 7.94 -13.68 15.26
N GLN A 504 7.37 -12.50 15.12
CA GLN A 504 8.04 -11.21 15.26
C GLN A 504 7.25 -10.29 16.18
N ASN A 505 7.93 -9.68 17.16
CA ASN A 505 7.29 -8.82 18.16
C ASN A 505 7.36 -7.36 17.73
N ALA A 506 6.22 -6.79 17.33
CA ALA A 506 6.10 -5.41 16.89
C ALA A 506 6.43 -4.36 17.98
N PHE A 507 6.47 -4.76 19.25
CA PHE A 507 6.71 -3.87 20.40
C PHE A 507 8.13 -3.97 20.97
N HIS A 508 8.95 -4.88 20.46
CA HIS A 508 10.33 -5.05 20.91
C HIS A 508 11.30 -4.31 20.01
N ALA A 509 12.18 -3.48 20.57
CA ALA A 509 13.07 -2.60 19.81
C ALA A 509 13.92 -3.34 18.77
N GLU A 510 14.48 -4.51 19.12
CA GLU A 510 15.36 -5.30 18.24
C GLU A 510 14.60 -6.26 17.31
N ASP A 511 13.27 -6.37 17.47
CA ASP A 511 12.46 -7.33 16.73
C ASP A 511 11.36 -6.68 15.86
N THR A 512 10.97 -5.44 16.14
CA THR A 512 9.92 -4.74 15.39
C THR A 512 10.30 -4.48 13.93
N CYS A 513 11.59 -4.23 13.67
CA CYS A 513 12.17 -4.07 12.33
C CYS A 513 13.53 -4.74 12.30
N VAL A 514 13.70 -5.75 11.49
CA VAL A 514 14.92 -6.55 11.44
C VAL A 514 15.66 -6.28 10.13
N PRO A 515 16.94 -5.85 10.17
CA PRO A 515 17.74 -5.64 8.96
C PRO A 515 17.93 -6.94 8.18
N MET A 516 18.01 -6.85 6.85
CA MET A 516 18.17 -8.00 5.96
C MET A 516 19.38 -8.88 6.32
N SER A 517 20.49 -8.26 6.74
CA SER A 517 21.69 -8.99 7.19
C SER A 517 21.41 -9.88 8.41
N LYS A 518 20.69 -9.36 9.40
CA LYS A 518 20.30 -10.15 10.59
C LYS A 518 19.31 -11.25 10.21
N GLN A 519 18.35 -10.96 9.33
CA GLN A 519 17.41 -11.97 8.82
C GLN A 519 18.14 -13.14 8.18
N PHE A 520 19.13 -12.86 7.33
CA PHE A 520 19.93 -13.88 6.67
C PHE A 520 20.76 -14.69 7.68
N ASN A 521 21.47 -14.02 8.60
CA ASN A 521 22.26 -14.69 9.63
C ASN A 521 21.40 -15.60 10.53
N MET A 522 20.16 -15.19 10.85
CA MET A 522 19.22 -16.04 11.60
C MET A 522 18.87 -17.31 10.83
N MET A 523 18.62 -17.20 9.51
CA MET A 523 18.37 -18.39 8.67
C MET A 523 19.59 -19.32 8.67
N GLU A 524 20.81 -18.79 8.48
CA GLU A 524 22.04 -19.60 8.52
C GLU A 524 22.21 -20.33 9.84
N ILE A 525 21.99 -19.67 10.98
CA ILE A 525 22.11 -20.31 12.31
C ILE A 525 21.12 -21.45 12.49
N ILE A 526 19.87 -21.25 12.08
CA ILE A 526 18.83 -22.29 12.18
C ILE A 526 19.20 -23.51 11.32
N LEU A 527 19.65 -23.27 10.09
CA LEU A 527 20.07 -24.35 9.19
C LEU A 527 21.35 -25.03 9.68
N TYR A 528 22.29 -24.28 10.23
CA TYR A 528 23.51 -24.83 10.84
C TYR A 528 23.20 -25.73 12.02
N LEU A 529 22.29 -25.29 12.91
CA LEU A 529 21.79 -26.14 14.00
C LEU A 529 21.13 -27.41 13.45
N TYR A 530 20.31 -27.28 12.40
CA TYR A 530 19.66 -28.44 11.78
C TYR A 530 20.65 -29.47 11.25
N GLU A 531 21.69 -29.03 10.53
CA GLU A 531 22.74 -29.90 9.98
C GLU A 531 23.49 -30.66 11.09
N LYS A 532 23.88 -29.95 12.17
CA LYS A 532 24.57 -30.57 13.32
C LYS A 532 23.67 -31.59 14.03
N CYS A 533 22.43 -31.22 14.34
CA CYS A 533 21.46 -32.15 14.96
C CYS A 533 21.15 -33.36 14.07
N ARG A 534 21.02 -33.15 12.76
CA ARG A 534 20.80 -34.24 11.80
C ARG A 534 21.97 -35.21 11.75
N SER A 535 23.21 -34.70 11.83
CA SER A 535 24.42 -35.54 11.92
C SER A 535 24.37 -36.42 13.18
N LEU A 536 23.98 -35.88 14.34
CA LEU A 536 23.85 -36.63 15.60
C LEU A 536 22.75 -37.69 15.53
N VAL A 537 21.58 -37.35 14.98
CA VAL A 537 20.47 -38.29 14.81
C VAL A 537 20.84 -39.42 13.87
N ASN A 538 21.57 -39.14 12.78
CA ASN A 538 22.09 -40.17 11.86
C ASN A 538 23.11 -41.12 12.53
N GLN A 539 23.74 -40.70 13.61
CA GLN A 539 24.63 -41.52 14.45
C GLN A 539 23.88 -42.28 15.55
N GLY A 540 22.54 -42.19 15.57
CA GLY A 540 21.67 -42.89 16.50
C GLY A 540 21.34 -42.12 17.77
N MET A 541 21.64 -40.83 17.88
CA MET A 541 21.28 -40.01 19.03
C MET A 541 19.78 -39.66 19.01
N PRO A 542 19.01 -39.95 20.06
CA PRO A 542 17.61 -39.58 20.11
C PRO A 542 17.43 -38.07 20.29
N VAL A 543 16.38 -37.50 19.71
CA VAL A 543 16.07 -36.05 19.79
C VAL A 543 15.85 -35.60 21.26
N SER A 544 15.40 -36.50 22.15
CA SER A 544 15.27 -36.19 23.58
C SER A 544 16.57 -35.76 24.22
N VAL A 545 17.70 -36.39 23.87
CA VAL A 545 19.05 -36.02 24.34
C VAL A 545 19.46 -34.66 23.82
N LEU A 546 19.13 -34.33 22.57
CA LEU A 546 19.44 -33.03 21.95
C LEU A 546 18.72 -31.86 22.65
N LYS A 547 17.59 -32.11 23.30
CA LYS A 547 16.81 -31.09 24.00
C LYS A 547 17.35 -30.76 25.41
N GLU A 548 18.16 -31.61 26.00
CA GLU A 548 18.66 -31.42 27.37
C GLU A 548 19.51 -30.15 27.56
N ASP A 549 20.28 -29.75 26.55
CA ASP A 549 21.17 -28.60 26.61
C ASP A 549 20.51 -27.26 26.25
N ASN A 550 19.19 -27.20 26.03
CA ASN A 550 18.40 -26.00 25.69
C ASN A 550 18.91 -25.24 24.45
N ILE A 551 19.64 -25.88 23.55
CA ILE A 551 20.21 -25.21 22.37
C ILE A 551 19.14 -24.64 21.44
N PHE A 552 18.00 -25.33 21.31
CA PHE A 552 16.87 -24.87 20.50
C PHE A 552 16.27 -23.57 21.05
N GLU A 553 16.09 -23.48 22.38
CA GLU A 553 15.56 -22.27 23.04
C GLU A 553 16.52 -21.08 22.90
N ARG A 554 17.82 -21.33 22.97
CA ARG A 554 18.85 -20.30 22.74
C ARG A 554 18.76 -19.76 21.31
N VAL A 555 18.58 -20.62 20.31
CA VAL A 555 18.42 -20.18 18.92
C VAL A 555 17.10 -19.43 18.72
N ILE A 556 16.03 -19.82 19.36
CA ILE A 556 14.76 -19.07 19.35
C ILE A 556 14.94 -17.65 19.93
N ALA A 557 15.76 -17.50 20.97
CA ALA A 557 16.01 -16.23 21.64
C ALA A 557 16.86 -15.23 20.83
N ILE A 558 17.56 -15.66 19.79
CA ILE A 558 18.41 -14.82 18.94
C ILE A 558 17.70 -13.52 18.50
N LYS A 559 16.42 -13.60 18.19
CA LYS A 559 15.62 -12.45 17.74
C LYS A 559 15.64 -11.27 18.74
N TYR A 560 15.83 -11.56 20.04
CA TYR A 560 15.92 -10.57 21.11
C TYR A 560 17.37 -10.34 21.58
N ASP A 561 18.14 -11.41 21.66
CA ASP A 561 19.47 -11.40 22.30
C ASP A 561 20.55 -10.77 21.41
N VAL A 562 20.39 -10.85 20.10
CA VAL A 562 21.33 -10.25 19.15
C VAL A 562 20.82 -8.88 18.70
N PRO A 563 21.49 -7.78 19.08
CA PRO A 563 21.14 -6.45 18.59
C PRO A 563 21.29 -6.34 17.07
N ASN A 564 20.43 -5.51 16.45
CA ASN A 564 20.42 -5.31 15.00
C ASN A 564 21.75 -4.77 14.43
N ASN A 565 22.56 -4.11 15.25
CA ASN A 565 23.86 -3.50 14.89
C ASN A 565 25.08 -4.33 15.31
N LYS A 566 24.90 -5.58 15.76
CA LYS A 566 26.00 -6.46 16.25
C LYS A 566 26.01 -7.81 15.54
N PRO A 567 26.25 -7.85 14.24
CA PRO A 567 26.24 -9.10 13.47
C PRO A 567 27.35 -10.09 13.91
N GLU A 568 28.43 -9.61 14.52
CA GLU A 568 29.51 -10.44 15.04
C GLU A 568 29.05 -11.42 16.13
N MET A 569 27.96 -11.14 16.82
CA MET A 569 27.43 -12.05 17.83
C MET A 569 26.93 -13.38 17.27
N PHE A 570 26.63 -13.45 15.97
CA PHE A 570 26.24 -14.72 15.33
C PHE A 570 27.37 -15.76 15.31
N ASP A 571 28.63 -15.34 15.29
CA ASP A 571 29.79 -16.25 15.37
C ASP A 571 29.83 -16.96 16.73
N GLN A 572 29.40 -16.28 17.81
CA GLN A 572 29.27 -16.91 19.12
C GLN A 572 28.22 -18.03 19.13
N TYR A 573 27.08 -17.83 18.44
CA TYR A 573 26.06 -18.85 18.32
C TYR A 573 26.54 -20.07 17.51
N LYS A 574 27.33 -19.86 16.45
CA LYS A 574 27.96 -20.97 15.71
C LYS A 574 28.91 -21.76 16.61
N ALA A 575 29.74 -21.07 17.37
CA ALA A 575 30.66 -21.72 18.35
C ALA A 575 29.92 -22.46 19.48
N ASP A 576 28.77 -21.93 19.91
CA ASP A 576 27.94 -22.60 20.93
C ASP A 576 27.27 -23.87 20.36
N ILE A 577 26.84 -23.86 19.11
CA ILE A 577 26.31 -25.04 18.43
C ILE A 577 27.41 -26.09 18.23
N ASP A 578 28.65 -25.69 17.90
CA ASP A 578 29.77 -26.63 17.78
C ASP A 578 30.10 -27.28 19.13
N ARG A 579 30.17 -26.47 20.21
CA ARG A 579 30.37 -27.00 21.56
C ARG A 579 29.24 -27.94 21.99
N PHE A 580 28.00 -27.61 21.67
CA PHE A 580 26.87 -28.49 21.90
C PHE A 580 27.04 -29.83 21.17
N TYR A 581 27.41 -29.79 19.90
CA TYR A 581 27.63 -30.98 19.07
C TYR A 581 28.71 -31.88 19.68
N ASP A 582 29.87 -31.31 20.05
CA ASP A 582 30.99 -32.03 20.65
C ASP A 582 30.62 -32.63 22.01
N ASN A 583 29.95 -31.87 22.87
CA ASN A 583 29.49 -32.34 24.19
C ASN A 583 28.54 -33.51 24.09
N VAL A 584 27.60 -33.51 23.13
CA VAL A 584 26.67 -34.63 22.92
C VAL A 584 27.41 -35.87 22.46
N LEU A 585 28.41 -35.74 21.59
CA LEU A 585 29.24 -36.87 21.16
C LEU A 585 30.06 -37.43 22.33
N GLU A 586 30.69 -36.60 23.15
CA GLU A 586 31.49 -37.03 24.29
C GLU A 586 30.69 -37.74 25.38
N ARG A 587 29.43 -37.30 25.62
CA ARG A 587 28.55 -37.92 26.65
C ARG A 587 27.98 -39.26 26.24
N ASN A 588 27.87 -39.52 24.95
CA ASN A 588 27.13 -40.69 24.44
C ASN A 588 27.98 -41.60 23.51
N GLY A 589 29.24 -41.26 23.28
CA GLY A 589 30.27 -42.10 22.61
C GLY A 589 31.12 -42.77 23.66
#